data_1136dc821fddd84c94fc3b4939dadecb
#
_entry.id   1136dc821fddd84c94fc3b4939dadecb
#
_cell.length_a   1.000
_cell.length_b   1.000
_cell.length_c   1.000
_cell.angle_alpha   90.00
_cell.angle_beta   90.00
_cell.angle_gamma   90.00
#
_symmetry.space_group_name_H-M   'P 1'
#
loop_
_entity.id
_entity.type
_entity.pdbx_description
1 polymer ?
#
loop_
_entity_poly.entity_id
_entity_poly.type
_entity_poly.pdbx_seq_one_letter_code
_entity_poly.pdbx_strand_id
1 'polypeptide(L)'
;IKPCSGIININQENITTLSPKKIDFFRASNIGVIFQQFNLLEYISPINNILLPCYFTGFKKKNYKYFYEKAFHLADKLGINKNILNQKKSKELSVGQKQRIAIIRAIINTPKIILADEPTSALDNKNKIKFIEILFEVCEQEKTTLLMVSHDTSLIKHFDDNYLLESLNKVL
;
A
#
# COMPACT_ATOMS: atom_id res chain seq x y z
N ILE A 1 12.87 -9.87 -9.44
CA ILE A 1 14.01 -9.48 -10.29
C ILE A 1 15.11 -9.00 -9.35
N LYS A 2 16.33 -9.49 -9.52
CA LYS A 2 17.52 -8.95 -8.84
C LYS A 2 18.22 -7.99 -9.80
N PRO A 3 18.75 -6.85 -9.31
CA PRO A 3 19.56 -6.00 -10.16
C PRO A 3 20.85 -6.74 -10.59
N CYS A 4 21.31 -6.50 -11.82
CA CYS A 4 22.56 -7.08 -12.32
C CYS A 4 23.77 -6.47 -11.59
N SER A 5 23.68 -5.18 -11.21
CA SER A 5 24.68 -4.44 -10.44
C SER A 5 24.01 -3.29 -9.70
N GLY A 6 24.75 -2.65 -8.79
CA GLY A 6 24.28 -1.49 -8.06
C GLY A 6 23.75 -1.82 -6.67
N ILE A 7 23.29 -0.78 -5.98
CA ILE A 7 22.84 -0.83 -4.58
C ILE A 7 21.44 -0.21 -4.50
N ILE A 8 20.54 -0.88 -3.80
CA ILE A 8 19.23 -0.33 -3.46
C ILE A 8 19.16 -0.19 -1.94
N ASN A 9 19.13 1.05 -1.47
CA ASN A 9 18.97 1.37 -0.05
C ASN A 9 17.54 1.83 0.22
N ILE A 10 16.88 1.21 1.19
CA ILE A 10 15.60 1.65 1.71
C ILE A 10 15.73 1.79 3.22
N ASN A 11 15.44 2.96 3.75
CA ASN A 11 15.56 3.26 5.19
C ASN A 11 16.94 2.86 5.75
N GLN A 12 18.03 3.27 5.05
CA GLN A 12 19.43 2.99 5.39
C GLN A 12 19.84 1.50 5.33
N GLU A 13 18.96 0.61 4.88
CA GLU A 13 19.27 -0.81 4.73
C GLU A 13 19.49 -1.16 3.25
N ASN A 14 20.63 -1.77 2.94
CA ASN A 14 20.92 -2.27 1.60
C ASN A 14 20.17 -3.58 1.35
N ILE A 15 19.09 -3.50 0.57
CA ILE A 15 18.24 -4.66 0.30
C ILE A 15 18.81 -5.61 -0.76
N THR A 16 19.82 -5.17 -1.54
CA THR A 16 20.41 -6.00 -2.59
C THR A 16 21.21 -7.18 -2.04
N THR A 17 21.70 -7.07 -0.80
CA THR A 17 22.52 -8.08 -0.11
C THR A 17 21.69 -9.04 0.75
N LEU A 18 20.40 -8.78 0.89
CA LEU A 18 19.53 -9.60 1.74
C LEU A 18 19.28 -10.99 1.11
N SER A 19 19.25 -12.01 1.96
CA SER A 19 18.77 -13.33 1.55
C SER A 19 17.27 -13.30 1.19
N PRO A 20 16.75 -14.22 0.37
CA PRO A 20 15.34 -14.21 -0.04
C PRO A 20 14.37 -14.11 1.14
N LYS A 21 14.60 -14.89 2.19
CA LYS A 21 13.75 -14.87 3.40
C LYS A 21 13.79 -13.52 4.14
N LYS A 22 14.97 -12.90 4.20
CA LYS A 22 15.13 -11.57 4.83
C LYS A 22 14.47 -10.48 3.99
N ILE A 23 14.56 -10.55 2.64
CA ILE A 23 13.94 -9.56 1.76
C ILE A 23 12.41 -9.63 1.82
N ASP A 24 11.82 -10.84 1.96
CA ASP A 24 10.37 -10.98 2.11
C ASP A 24 9.88 -10.38 3.43
N PHE A 25 10.60 -10.64 4.53
CA PHE A 25 10.33 -10.03 5.81
C PHE A 25 10.49 -8.50 5.76
N PHE A 26 11.57 -8.02 5.13
CA PHE A 26 11.84 -6.58 4.97
C PHE A 26 10.70 -5.90 4.19
N ARG A 27 10.29 -6.47 3.06
CA ARG A 27 9.17 -5.95 2.25
C ARG A 27 7.90 -5.85 3.06
N ALA A 28 7.52 -6.94 3.73
CA ALA A 28 6.30 -6.97 4.53
C ALA A 28 6.31 -5.98 5.70
N SER A 29 7.48 -5.66 6.24
CA SER A 29 7.64 -4.75 7.39
C SER A 29 7.77 -3.28 7.00
N ASN A 30 8.40 -2.98 5.84
CA ASN A 30 8.82 -1.63 5.49
C ASN A 30 8.14 -1.05 4.25
N ILE A 31 7.49 -1.89 3.43
CA ILE A 31 6.91 -1.48 2.15
C ILE A 31 5.43 -1.81 2.11
N GLY A 32 4.60 -0.78 2.00
CA GLY A 32 3.19 -0.94 1.60
C GLY A 32 3.08 -0.93 0.08
N VAL A 33 2.15 -1.69 -0.49
CA VAL A 33 1.94 -1.70 -1.94
C VAL A 33 0.47 -1.51 -2.26
N ILE A 34 0.20 -0.54 -3.16
CA ILE A 34 -1.11 -0.31 -3.76
C ILE A 34 -0.98 -0.56 -5.27
N PHE A 35 -1.69 -1.56 -5.76
CA PHE A 35 -1.68 -1.93 -7.18
C PHE A 35 -2.79 -1.23 -7.95
N GLN A 36 -2.64 -1.11 -9.25
CA GLN A 36 -3.62 -0.54 -10.18
C GLN A 36 -5.04 -1.12 -10.01
N GLN A 37 -5.16 -2.44 -9.87
CA GLN A 37 -6.43 -3.14 -9.65
C GLN A 37 -6.68 -3.49 -8.18
N PHE A 38 -5.95 -2.85 -7.25
CA PHE A 38 -5.96 -3.09 -5.79
C PHE A 38 -5.57 -4.51 -5.37
N ASN A 39 -5.63 -5.51 -6.23
CA ASN A 39 -5.25 -6.90 -6.02
C ASN A 39 -5.72 -7.47 -4.67
N LEU A 40 -7.01 -7.25 -4.36
CA LEU A 40 -7.65 -7.89 -3.23
C LEU A 40 -8.00 -9.34 -3.59
N LEU A 41 -7.75 -10.25 -2.67
CA LEU A 41 -8.18 -11.64 -2.81
C LEU A 41 -9.70 -11.69 -2.62
N GLU A 42 -10.44 -11.90 -3.70
CA GLU A 42 -11.90 -11.76 -3.72
C GLU A 42 -12.64 -12.82 -2.89
N TYR A 43 -12.00 -13.97 -2.68
CA TYR A 43 -12.57 -15.13 -1.97
C TYR A 43 -12.37 -15.09 -0.45
N ILE A 44 -11.60 -14.14 0.09
CA ILE A 44 -11.44 -13.93 1.53
C ILE A 44 -12.12 -12.63 1.98
N SER A 45 -12.32 -12.49 3.29
CA SER A 45 -12.94 -11.32 3.88
C SER A 45 -12.07 -10.07 3.73
N PRO A 46 -12.68 -8.86 3.75
CA PRO A 46 -11.94 -7.60 3.75
C PRO A 46 -10.92 -7.50 4.89
N ILE A 47 -11.29 -7.91 6.10
CA ILE A 47 -10.36 -7.92 7.23
C ILE A 47 -9.17 -8.83 7.00
N ASN A 48 -9.36 -10.00 6.39
CA ASN A 48 -8.26 -10.92 6.08
C ASN A 48 -7.35 -10.36 4.97
N ASN A 49 -7.90 -9.63 3.98
CA ASN A 49 -7.09 -8.90 3.01
C ASN A 49 -6.20 -7.85 3.68
N ILE A 50 -6.74 -7.09 4.64
CA ILE A 50 -5.99 -6.08 5.40
C ILE A 50 -4.85 -6.74 6.19
N LEU A 51 -5.13 -7.85 6.87
CA LEU A 51 -4.17 -8.52 7.74
C LEU A 51 -3.14 -9.37 6.99
N LEU A 52 -3.30 -9.57 5.67
CA LEU A 52 -2.43 -10.42 4.88
C LEU A 52 -0.93 -10.08 5.02
N PRO A 53 -0.48 -8.81 4.94
CA PRO A 53 0.93 -8.47 5.13
C PRO A 53 1.47 -8.84 6.51
N CYS A 54 0.64 -8.83 7.54
CA CYS A 54 1.05 -9.15 8.90
C CYS A 54 1.55 -10.59 9.04
N TYR A 55 1.01 -11.52 8.26
CA TYR A 55 1.46 -12.93 8.30
C TYR A 55 2.92 -13.11 7.86
N PHE A 56 3.43 -12.22 7.02
CA PHE A 56 4.82 -12.27 6.54
C PHE A 56 5.82 -11.61 7.51
N THR A 57 5.34 -10.84 8.51
CA THR A 57 6.19 -10.18 9.52
C THR A 57 6.35 -11.00 10.80
N GLY A 58 6.08 -12.30 10.74
CA GLY A 58 6.16 -13.17 11.92
C GLY A 58 5.01 -12.97 12.91
N PHE A 59 3.86 -12.56 12.40
CA PHE A 59 2.61 -12.41 13.12
C PHE A 59 2.31 -13.63 14.00
N LYS A 60 2.35 -13.45 15.32
CA LYS A 60 1.99 -14.48 16.30
C LYS A 60 0.54 -14.26 16.76
N LYS A 61 -0.14 -15.34 17.15
CA LYS A 61 -1.53 -15.26 17.66
C LYS A 61 -1.72 -14.21 18.75
N LYS A 62 -0.70 -13.94 19.58
CA LYS A 62 -0.74 -12.92 20.63
C LYS A 62 -0.87 -11.48 20.12
N ASN A 63 -0.46 -11.22 18.87
CA ASN A 63 -0.52 -9.89 18.26
C ASN A 63 -1.79 -9.71 17.40
N TYR A 64 -2.59 -10.75 17.24
CA TYR A 64 -3.79 -10.72 16.40
C TYR A 64 -4.76 -9.63 16.84
N LYS A 65 -5.04 -9.54 18.14
CA LYS A 65 -5.94 -8.54 18.70
C LYS A 65 -5.52 -7.12 18.35
N TYR A 66 -4.23 -6.80 18.49
CA TYR A 66 -3.69 -5.48 18.16
C TYR A 66 -3.94 -5.10 16.69
N PHE A 67 -3.55 -5.96 15.74
CA PHE A 67 -3.71 -5.67 14.32
C PHE A 67 -5.18 -5.65 13.89
N TYR A 68 -5.98 -6.49 14.50
CA TYR A 68 -7.42 -6.50 14.28
C TYR A 68 -8.05 -5.17 14.71
N GLU A 69 -7.78 -4.71 15.93
CA GLU A 69 -8.25 -3.42 16.44
C GLU A 69 -7.71 -2.25 15.59
N LYS A 70 -6.44 -2.29 15.19
CA LYS A 70 -5.83 -1.30 14.29
C LYS A 70 -6.55 -1.25 12.94
N ALA A 71 -6.87 -2.40 12.35
CA ALA A 71 -7.60 -2.47 11.09
C ALA A 71 -9.00 -1.83 11.20
N PHE A 72 -9.72 -2.08 12.29
CA PHE A 72 -11.03 -1.46 12.54
C PHE A 72 -10.92 0.05 12.75
N HIS A 73 -9.92 0.51 13.49
CA HIS A 73 -9.66 1.93 13.69
C HIS A 73 -9.36 2.66 12.37
N LEU A 74 -8.50 2.09 11.53
CA LEU A 74 -8.18 2.63 10.21
C LEU A 74 -9.40 2.61 9.28
N ALA A 75 -10.20 1.56 9.34
CA ALA A 75 -11.44 1.47 8.55
C ALA A 75 -12.44 2.54 8.94
N ASP A 76 -12.61 2.80 10.23
CA ASP A 76 -13.48 3.86 10.75
C ASP A 76 -13.03 5.24 10.25
N LYS A 77 -11.73 5.54 10.37
CA LYS A 77 -11.14 6.78 9.83
C LYS A 77 -11.38 6.96 8.33
N LEU A 78 -11.32 5.87 7.56
CA LEU A 78 -11.54 5.90 6.11
C LEU A 78 -13.02 5.72 5.72
N GLY A 79 -13.95 5.82 6.67
CA GLY A 79 -15.38 5.75 6.42
C GLY A 79 -15.86 4.37 5.93
N ILE A 80 -15.20 3.29 6.36
CA ILE A 80 -15.65 1.91 6.12
C ILE A 80 -16.40 1.39 7.34
N ASN A 81 -17.65 1.02 7.13
CA ASN A 81 -18.46 0.43 8.18
C ASN A 81 -17.89 -0.91 8.66
N LYS A 82 -17.92 -1.15 9.97
CA LYS A 82 -17.45 -2.40 10.60
C LYS A 82 -18.08 -3.66 10.00
N ASN A 83 -19.34 -3.59 9.60
CA ASN A 83 -20.03 -4.72 8.96
C ASN A 83 -19.39 -5.11 7.62
N ILE A 84 -18.82 -4.15 6.89
CA ILE A 84 -18.12 -4.41 5.63
C ILE A 84 -16.86 -5.22 5.87
N LEU A 85 -16.09 -4.91 6.92
CA LEU A 85 -14.86 -5.65 7.25
C LEU A 85 -15.12 -7.13 7.55
N ASN A 86 -16.28 -7.42 8.14
CA ASN A 86 -16.65 -8.77 8.55
C ASN A 86 -17.42 -9.55 7.46
N GLN A 87 -17.61 -8.98 6.27
CA GLN A 87 -18.18 -9.72 5.13
C GLN A 87 -17.36 -10.97 4.82
N LYS A 88 -18.03 -12.01 4.33
CA LYS A 88 -17.35 -13.28 4.04
C LYS A 88 -16.36 -13.18 2.88
N LYS A 89 -16.66 -12.33 1.87
CA LYS A 89 -15.87 -12.22 0.63
C LYS A 89 -15.72 -10.76 0.20
N SER A 90 -14.55 -10.43 -0.32
CA SER A 90 -14.24 -9.08 -0.80
C SER A 90 -14.76 -8.78 -2.22
N LYS A 91 -15.27 -9.77 -2.95
CA LYS A 91 -15.79 -9.57 -4.31
C LYS A 91 -16.99 -8.60 -4.38
N GLU A 92 -17.75 -8.51 -3.30
CA GLU A 92 -18.99 -7.71 -3.21
C GLU A 92 -18.73 -6.24 -2.87
N LEU A 93 -17.46 -5.87 -2.62
CA LEU A 93 -17.06 -4.50 -2.31
C LEU A 93 -17.23 -3.59 -3.53
N SER A 94 -17.75 -2.37 -3.30
CA SER A 94 -17.70 -1.31 -4.30
C SER A 94 -16.25 -0.90 -4.59
N VAL A 95 -16.02 -0.24 -5.72
CA VAL A 95 -14.68 0.24 -6.10
C VAL A 95 -14.07 1.11 -5.00
N GLY A 96 -14.82 2.07 -4.45
CA GLY A 96 -14.35 2.92 -3.36
C GLY A 96 -14.05 2.15 -2.07
N GLN A 97 -14.78 1.08 -1.78
CA GLN A 97 -14.48 0.19 -0.65
C GLN A 97 -13.21 -0.61 -0.90
N LYS A 98 -13.04 -1.18 -2.11
CA LYS A 98 -11.81 -1.89 -2.51
C LYS A 98 -10.57 -0.98 -2.38
N GLN A 99 -10.68 0.27 -2.80
CA GLN A 99 -9.62 1.29 -2.66
C GLN A 99 -9.20 1.48 -1.20
N ARG A 100 -10.16 1.78 -0.33
CA ARG A 100 -9.88 2.03 1.09
C ARG A 100 -9.32 0.80 1.78
N ILE A 101 -9.81 -0.40 1.48
CA ILE A 101 -9.24 -1.66 1.98
C ILE A 101 -7.80 -1.83 1.50
N ALA A 102 -7.47 -1.50 0.25
CA ALA A 102 -6.12 -1.56 -0.27
C ALA A 102 -5.17 -0.57 0.42
N ILE A 103 -5.64 0.65 0.73
CA ILE A 103 -4.87 1.62 1.52
C ILE A 103 -4.61 1.06 2.91
N ILE A 104 -5.64 0.57 3.63
CA ILE A 104 -5.48 0.01 4.97
C ILE A 104 -4.50 -1.16 4.96
N ARG A 105 -4.61 -2.06 3.96
CA ARG A 105 -3.67 -3.17 3.79
C ARG A 105 -2.23 -2.67 3.61
N ALA A 106 -2.03 -1.60 2.85
CA ALA A 106 -0.71 -1.06 2.62
C ALA A 106 -0.06 -0.47 3.89
N ILE A 107 -0.86 0.13 4.78
CA ILE A 107 -0.36 0.82 5.99
C ILE A 107 -0.44 0.01 7.28
N ILE A 108 -1.05 -1.17 7.28
CA ILE A 108 -1.34 -1.93 8.52
C ILE A 108 -0.09 -2.22 9.36
N ASN A 109 1.04 -2.47 8.70
CA ASN A 109 2.34 -2.72 9.33
C ASN A 109 3.15 -1.43 9.60
N THR A 110 2.57 -0.22 9.44
CA THR A 110 3.28 1.07 9.54
C THR A 110 4.56 1.09 8.70
N PRO A 111 4.47 0.89 7.38
CA PRO A 111 5.64 0.83 6.52
C PRO A 111 6.33 2.19 6.44
N LYS A 112 7.60 2.20 6.04
CA LYS A 112 8.37 3.44 5.81
C LYS A 112 8.07 4.06 4.44
N ILE A 113 7.65 3.23 3.49
CA ILE A 113 7.32 3.66 2.13
C ILE A 113 6.09 2.94 1.62
N ILE A 114 5.22 3.65 0.91
CA ILE A 114 4.15 3.09 0.09
C ILE A 114 4.55 3.23 -1.38
N LEU A 115 4.52 2.11 -2.09
CA LEU A 115 4.65 2.06 -3.55
C LEU A 115 3.24 1.95 -4.15
N ALA A 116 2.85 2.94 -4.94
CA ALA A 116 1.55 2.97 -5.60
C ALA A 116 1.75 2.94 -7.13
N ASP A 117 1.29 1.87 -7.76
CA ASP A 117 1.42 1.63 -9.19
C ASP A 117 0.08 1.93 -9.88
N GLU A 118 0.02 3.06 -10.59
CA GLU A 118 -1.16 3.55 -11.33
C GLU A 118 -2.49 3.43 -10.55
N PRO A 119 -2.55 3.79 -9.26
CA PRO A 119 -3.67 3.47 -8.37
C PRO A 119 -4.97 4.21 -8.74
N THR A 120 -4.89 5.19 -9.64
CA THR A 120 -6.02 6.04 -10.04
C THR A 120 -6.46 5.83 -11.49
N SER A 121 -5.80 4.97 -12.25
CA SER A 121 -6.04 4.79 -13.70
C SER A 121 -7.46 4.31 -14.04
N ALA A 122 -8.10 3.56 -13.16
CA ALA A 122 -9.46 3.05 -13.35
C ALA A 122 -10.56 3.97 -12.76
N LEU A 123 -10.20 5.19 -12.34
CA LEU A 123 -11.10 6.11 -11.64
C LEU A 123 -11.52 7.29 -12.54
N ASP A 124 -12.76 7.74 -12.37
CA ASP A 124 -13.15 9.06 -12.86
C ASP A 124 -12.45 10.18 -12.05
N ASN A 125 -12.42 11.38 -12.61
CA ASN A 125 -11.69 12.51 -12.05
C ASN A 125 -12.08 12.85 -10.60
N LYS A 126 -13.37 12.74 -10.24
CA LYS A 126 -13.86 13.05 -8.90
C LYS A 126 -13.37 12.02 -7.87
N ASN A 127 -13.43 10.74 -8.23
CA ASN A 127 -12.97 9.66 -7.36
C ASN A 127 -11.44 9.61 -7.27
N LYS A 128 -10.73 9.98 -8.36
CA LYS A 128 -9.28 10.12 -8.39
C LYS A 128 -8.80 11.13 -7.33
N ILE A 129 -9.32 12.36 -7.36
CA ILE A 129 -8.93 13.40 -6.40
C ILE A 129 -9.18 12.95 -4.97
N LYS A 130 -10.37 12.43 -4.68
CA LYS A 130 -10.70 11.90 -3.33
C LYS A 130 -9.75 10.79 -2.87
N PHE A 131 -9.37 9.89 -3.78
CA PHE A 131 -8.44 8.82 -3.46
C PHE A 131 -7.06 9.36 -3.09
N ILE A 132 -6.56 10.34 -3.86
CA ILE A 132 -5.27 10.97 -3.62
C ILE A 132 -5.28 11.73 -2.29
N GLU A 133 -6.33 12.51 -2.01
CA GLU A 133 -6.49 13.24 -0.73
C GLU A 133 -6.43 12.26 0.46
N ILE A 134 -7.20 11.17 0.41
CA ILE A 134 -7.19 10.15 1.45
C ILE A 134 -5.80 9.52 1.60
N LEU A 135 -5.13 9.21 0.49
CA LEU A 135 -3.82 8.58 0.51
C LEU A 135 -2.77 9.50 1.12
N PHE A 136 -2.77 10.79 0.78
CA PHE A 136 -1.87 11.78 1.38
C PHE A 136 -2.13 11.95 2.87
N GLU A 137 -3.39 12.14 3.28
CA GLU A 137 -3.76 12.26 4.69
C GLU A 137 -3.23 11.07 5.52
N VAL A 138 -3.40 9.86 5.00
CA VAL A 138 -2.92 8.64 5.64
C VAL A 138 -1.39 8.60 5.70
N CYS A 139 -0.69 8.95 4.61
CA CYS A 139 0.77 8.98 4.57
C CYS A 139 1.35 9.98 5.57
N GLU A 140 0.75 11.16 5.68
CA GLU A 140 1.15 12.20 6.64
C GLU A 140 0.96 11.72 8.08
N GLN A 141 -0.22 11.19 8.42
CA GLN A 141 -0.53 10.70 9.78
C GLN A 141 0.40 9.55 10.20
N GLU A 142 0.69 8.62 9.31
CA GLU A 142 1.55 7.46 9.59
C GLU A 142 3.05 7.76 9.36
N LYS A 143 3.41 9.00 8.94
CA LYS A 143 4.79 9.43 8.61
C LYS A 143 5.46 8.48 7.61
N THR A 144 4.73 8.15 6.56
CA THR A 144 5.12 7.21 5.51
C THR A 144 5.39 7.97 4.21
N THR A 145 6.51 7.69 3.55
CA THR A 145 6.82 8.26 2.22
C THR A 145 5.95 7.59 1.16
N LEU A 146 5.35 8.38 0.27
CA LEU A 146 4.62 7.87 -0.88
C LEU A 146 5.47 7.97 -2.15
N LEU A 147 5.71 6.85 -2.81
CA LEU A 147 6.25 6.79 -4.16
C LEU A 147 5.17 6.27 -5.10
N MET A 148 4.70 7.13 -6.01
CA MET A 148 3.64 6.79 -6.95
C MET A 148 4.15 6.82 -8.39
N VAL A 149 3.82 5.81 -9.16
CA VAL A 149 3.98 5.80 -10.61
C VAL A 149 2.64 6.13 -11.25
N SER A 150 2.62 7.11 -12.15
CA SER A 150 1.43 7.48 -12.91
C SER A 150 1.80 8.12 -14.25
N HIS A 151 0.95 7.91 -15.25
CA HIS A 151 1.00 8.63 -16.52
C HIS A 151 0.17 9.94 -16.48
N ASP A 152 -0.55 10.21 -15.40
CA ASP A 152 -1.39 11.39 -15.24
C ASP A 152 -0.59 12.57 -14.71
N THR A 153 -0.15 13.44 -15.61
CA THR A 153 0.63 14.64 -15.27
C THR A 153 -0.14 15.65 -14.41
N SER A 154 -1.47 15.58 -14.36
CA SER A 154 -2.27 16.48 -13.52
C SER A 154 -2.04 16.28 -12.02
N LEU A 155 -1.49 15.12 -11.64
CA LEU A 155 -1.18 14.76 -10.27
C LEU A 155 0.14 15.36 -9.76
N ILE A 156 1.04 15.76 -10.65
CA ILE A 156 2.39 16.28 -10.30
C ILE A 156 2.33 17.38 -9.25
N LYS A 157 1.38 18.30 -9.37
CA LYS A 157 1.21 19.45 -8.45
C LYS A 157 0.90 19.06 -7.00
N HIS A 158 0.59 17.81 -6.73
CA HIS A 158 0.27 17.30 -5.39
C HIS A 158 1.46 16.65 -4.69
N PHE A 159 2.60 16.49 -5.39
CA PHE A 159 3.79 15.82 -4.89
C PHE A 159 4.93 16.82 -4.65
N ASP A 160 5.78 16.54 -3.66
CA ASP A 160 6.95 17.35 -3.34
C ASP A 160 8.00 17.28 -4.46
N ASP A 161 8.21 16.07 -5.01
CA ASP A 161 9.15 15.79 -6.08
C ASP A 161 8.51 14.98 -7.21
N ASN A 162 9.01 15.17 -8.43
CA ASN A 162 8.61 14.38 -9.58
C ASN A 162 9.81 14.06 -10.48
N TYR A 163 9.78 12.88 -11.09
CA TYR A 163 10.85 12.38 -11.95
C TYR A 163 10.25 11.74 -13.20
N LEU A 164 10.79 12.10 -14.36
CA LEU A 164 10.48 11.40 -15.61
C LEU A 164 11.31 10.13 -15.68
N LEU A 165 10.67 8.98 -15.91
CA LEU A 165 11.37 7.69 -15.98
C LEU A 165 12.49 7.69 -17.03
N GLU A 166 12.25 8.36 -18.17
CA GLU A 166 13.25 8.52 -19.25
C GLU A 166 14.51 9.25 -18.79
N SER A 167 14.38 10.21 -17.86
CA SER A 167 15.53 10.94 -17.31
C SER A 167 16.34 10.13 -16.30
N LEU A 168 15.72 9.14 -15.67
CA LEU A 168 16.35 8.25 -14.70
C LEU A 168 16.99 7.03 -15.37
N ASN A 169 16.41 6.57 -16.48
CA ASN A 169 16.85 5.37 -17.18
C ASN A 169 17.93 5.74 -18.21
N LYS A 170 19.17 5.81 -17.75
CA LYS A 170 20.32 5.92 -18.66
C LYS A 170 20.60 4.53 -19.22
N VAL A 171 19.91 4.17 -20.30
CA VAL A 171 20.33 3.01 -21.12
C VAL A 171 21.63 3.40 -21.77
N LEU A 172 22.72 2.78 -21.33
CA LEU A 172 24.02 2.84 -21.99
C LEU A 172 23.99 1.97 -23.25
#